data_731faf9e673acf96553a4c8378f3b7e5
#
_entry.id   731faf9e673acf96553a4c8378f3b7e5
#
_cell.length_a   1.000
_cell.length_b   1.000
_cell.length_c   1.000
_cell.angle_alpha   90.00
_cell.angle_beta   90.00
_cell.angle_gamma   90.00
#
_symmetry.space_group_name_H-M   'P 1'
#
loop_
_entity.id
_entity.type
_entity.pdbx_description
1 polymer ?
#
loop_
_entity_poly.entity_id
_entity_poly.type
_entity_poly.pdbx_seq_one_letter_code
_entity_poly.pdbx_strand_id
1 'polypeptide(L)'
;MAGKAPIIPNAVMLDRLMAEIQDGLIQNLSWLDVAFGRCQKITKTIENKRYVVPMVYCGGWKGHGANDYIEVSPDDKIGNYSFFEILDPQTITPEVWAKDIKAPFALIFWFDLRTIYKQNDNRNTEKVKADILKILNGHTQWHLPFGRVTVNKIYEKAENVYKGYTLYTRELNKGLSISEVDNQYMMHPYYAMRFEGILEVPELCE
;
A
#
# COMPACT_ATOMS: atom_id res chain seq x y z
N MET A 1 0.19 -14.44 14.06
CA MET A 1 -1.18 -14.45 13.48
C MET A 1 -1.02 -14.49 11.97
N ALA A 2 -1.94 -15.13 11.23
CA ALA A 2 -1.94 -15.00 9.77
C ALA A 2 -2.32 -13.56 9.40
N GLY A 3 -1.64 -13.00 8.41
CA GLY A 3 -1.94 -11.67 7.89
C GLY A 3 -3.38 -11.60 7.34
N LYS A 4 -3.91 -10.41 7.16
CA LYS A 4 -5.27 -10.17 6.67
C LYS A 4 -5.27 -9.26 5.44
N ALA A 5 -6.14 -9.57 4.48
CA ALA A 5 -6.44 -8.72 3.33
C ALA A 5 -7.90 -8.21 3.44
N PRO A 6 -8.13 -6.99 3.93
CA PRO A 6 -9.45 -6.37 3.91
C PRO A 6 -9.85 -6.03 2.47
N ILE A 7 -10.75 -6.83 1.90
CA ILE A 7 -11.23 -6.67 0.53
C ILE A 7 -12.58 -5.95 0.56
N ILE A 8 -12.74 -4.93 -0.29
CA ILE A 8 -14.00 -4.22 -0.47
C ILE A 8 -15.06 -5.20 -1.01
N PRO A 9 -16.25 -5.26 -0.39
CA PRO A 9 -17.32 -6.10 -0.90
C PRO A 9 -17.68 -5.74 -2.36
N ASN A 10 -17.90 -6.76 -3.19
CA ASN A 10 -18.23 -6.61 -4.61
C ASN A 10 -17.17 -5.82 -5.41
N ALA A 11 -15.91 -6.06 -5.11
CA ALA A 11 -14.79 -5.46 -5.84
C ALA A 11 -14.91 -5.74 -7.34
N VAL A 12 -14.79 -4.67 -8.15
CA VAL A 12 -14.85 -4.71 -9.61
C VAL A 12 -13.62 -4.04 -10.21
N MET A 13 -13.29 -4.36 -11.45
CA MET A 13 -12.22 -3.72 -12.22
C MET A 13 -10.90 -3.64 -11.43
N LEU A 14 -10.37 -2.43 -11.23
CA LEU A 14 -9.11 -2.19 -10.51
C LEU A 14 -9.14 -2.71 -9.06
N ASP A 15 -10.27 -2.57 -8.37
CA ASP A 15 -10.38 -3.03 -6.97
C ASP A 15 -10.32 -4.56 -6.90
N ARG A 16 -10.82 -5.28 -7.91
CA ARG A 16 -10.70 -6.73 -8.01
C ARG A 16 -9.26 -7.18 -8.26
N LEU A 17 -8.56 -6.51 -9.19
CA LEU A 17 -7.14 -6.80 -9.42
C LEU A 17 -6.30 -6.51 -8.17
N MET A 18 -6.57 -5.39 -7.48
CA MET A 18 -5.90 -5.07 -6.22
C MET A 18 -6.19 -6.12 -5.14
N ALA A 19 -7.43 -6.63 -5.05
CA ALA A 19 -7.78 -7.68 -4.10
C ALA A 19 -6.97 -8.96 -4.32
N GLU A 20 -6.77 -9.37 -5.56
CA GLU A 20 -5.92 -10.53 -5.89
C GLU A 20 -4.46 -10.32 -5.49
N ILE A 21 -3.95 -9.10 -5.70
CA ILE A 21 -2.59 -8.76 -5.26
C ILE A 21 -2.50 -8.78 -3.73
N GLN A 22 -3.50 -8.23 -3.02
CA GLN A 22 -3.56 -8.26 -1.55
C GLN A 22 -3.49 -9.70 -1.03
N ASP A 23 -4.28 -10.60 -1.59
CA ASP A 23 -4.26 -12.03 -1.23
C ASP A 23 -2.91 -12.66 -1.52
N GLY A 24 -2.32 -12.39 -2.68
CA GLY A 24 -0.99 -12.87 -3.04
C GLY A 24 0.09 -12.38 -2.08
N LEU A 25 0.03 -11.11 -1.66
CA LEU A 25 0.95 -10.54 -0.68
C LEU A 25 0.84 -11.25 0.68
N ILE A 26 -0.38 -11.40 1.20
CA ILE A 26 -0.62 -12.03 2.51
C ILE A 26 -0.22 -13.52 2.50
N GLN A 27 -0.47 -14.24 1.41
CA GLN A 27 -0.12 -15.66 1.30
C GLN A 27 1.40 -15.89 1.25
N ASN A 28 2.16 -14.96 0.67
CA ASN A 28 3.59 -15.15 0.41
C ASN A 28 4.52 -14.34 1.32
N LEU A 29 4.03 -13.29 1.98
CA LEU A 29 4.81 -12.48 2.92
C LEU A 29 4.34 -12.75 4.36
N SER A 30 4.92 -13.76 5.00
CA SER A 30 4.57 -14.18 6.37
C SER A 30 4.76 -13.10 7.44
N TRP A 31 5.51 -12.05 7.12
CA TRP A 31 5.78 -10.91 7.99
C TRP A 31 4.77 -9.76 7.82
N LEU A 32 3.94 -9.79 6.77
CA LEU A 32 2.95 -8.76 6.49
C LEU A 32 1.69 -9.01 7.35
N ASP A 33 1.37 -8.09 8.25
CA ASP A 33 0.23 -8.22 9.14
C ASP A 33 -1.09 -7.89 8.42
N VAL A 34 -1.05 -6.92 7.48
CA VAL A 34 -2.23 -6.53 6.71
C VAL A 34 -1.86 -5.95 5.35
N ALA A 35 -2.58 -6.37 4.31
CA ALA A 35 -2.54 -5.79 2.97
C ALA A 35 -3.86 -5.07 2.70
N PHE A 36 -3.86 -3.75 2.80
CA PHE A 36 -5.02 -2.92 2.48
C PHE A 36 -5.14 -2.70 0.97
N GLY A 37 -6.37 -2.48 0.52
CA GLY A 37 -6.68 -2.13 -0.85
C GLY A 37 -6.40 -0.66 -1.17
N ARG A 38 -7.23 -0.08 -2.04
CA ARG A 38 -7.12 1.30 -2.47
C ARG A 38 -7.31 2.28 -1.31
N CYS A 39 -6.39 3.22 -1.17
CA CYS A 39 -6.55 4.32 -0.25
C CYS A 39 -7.28 5.52 -0.89
N GLN A 40 -7.89 6.31 -0.03
CA GLN A 40 -8.43 7.64 -0.34
C GLN A 40 -7.59 8.69 0.39
N LYS A 41 -7.20 9.76 -0.31
CA LYS A 41 -6.54 10.91 0.30
C LYS A 41 -7.59 11.80 0.97
N ILE A 42 -7.54 11.91 2.28
CA ILE A 42 -8.46 12.74 3.04
C ILE A 42 -7.69 13.87 3.71
N THR A 43 -8.25 15.09 3.63
CA THR A 43 -7.71 16.24 4.35
C THR A 43 -8.38 16.35 5.71
N LYS A 44 -7.60 16.28 6.77
CA LYS A 44 -8.01 16.54 8.15
C LYS A 44 -7.47 17.89 8.62
N THR A 45 -8.23 18.59 9.42
CA THR A 45 -7.76 19.80 10.11
C THR A 45 -7.63 19.51 11.58
N ILE A 46 -6.41 19.65 12.13
CA ILE A 46 -6.10 19.43 13.53
C ILE A 46 -5.33 20.68 14.00
N GLU A 47 -5.79 21.33 15.05
CA GLU A 47 -5.18 22.56 15.59
C GLU A 47 -4.89 23.61 14.51
N ASN A 48 -5.86 23.87 13.63
CA ASN A 48 -5.78 24.79 12.49
C ASN A 48 -4.74 24.45 11.41
N LYS A 49 -4.11 23.26 11.47
CA LYS A 49 -3.21 22.75 10.41
C LYS A 49 -3.93 21.70 9.56
N ARG A 50 -3.67 21.73 8.26
CA ARG A 50 -4.22 20.76 7.31
C ARG A 50 -3.25 19.59 7.13
N TYR A 51 -3.78 18.39 7.24
CA TYR A 51 -3.04 17.12 7.05
C TYR A 51 -3.72 16.30 5.97
N VAL A 52 -2.94 15.82 5.03
CA VAL A 52 -3.40 14.87 4.01
C VAL A 52 -2.95 13.48 4.42
N VAL A 53 -3.91 12.61 4.68
CA VAL A 53 -3.66 11.26 5.21
C VAL A 53 -4.30 10.20 4.32
N PRO A 54 -3.69 9.01 4.21
CA PRO A 54 -4.30 7.88 3.54
C PRO A 54 -5.36 7.22 4.43
N MET A 55 -6.56 7.04 3.89
CA MET A 55 -7.63 6.27 4.53
C MET A 55 -7.89 5.01 3.71
N VAL A 56 -7.97 3.86 4.36
CA VAL A 56 -8.19 2.57 3.73
C VAL A 56 -9.37 1.84 4.34
N TYR A 57 -10.06 1.04 3.53
CA TYR A 57 -11.09 0.13 4.01
C TYR A 57 -10.46 -0.96 4.90
N CYS A 58 -11.01 -1.16 6.09
CA CYS A 58 -10.45 -2.09 7.07
C CYS A 58 -11.21 -3.41 7.25
N GLY A 59 -12.42 -3.53 6.71
CA GLY A 59 -13.16 -4.80 6.69
C GLY A 59 -13.31 -5.48 8.06
N GLY A 60 -13.54 -4.72 9.12
CA GLY A 60 -13.61 -5.24 10.48
C GLY A 60 -12.28 -5.64 11.12
N TRP A 61 -11.15 -5.23 10.52
CA TRP A 61 -9.82 -5.55 11.06
C TRP A 61 -9.57 -4.89 12.43
N LYS A 62 -8.98 -5.63 13.36
CA LYS A 62 -8.70 -5.20 14.76
C LYS A 62 -9.93 -4.64 15.51
N GLY A 63 -11.14 -5.15 15.22
CA GLY A 63 -12.35 -4.74 15.92
C GLY A 63 -13.03 -3.46 15.41
N HIS A 64 -12.54 -2.90 14.31
CA HIS A 64 -13.26 -1.85 13.58
C HIS A 64 -14.55 -2.41 12.97
N GLY A 65 -15.51 -1.55 12.64
CA GLY A 65 -16.74 -1.95 11.96
C GLY A 65 -16.47 -2.56 10.56
N ALA A 66 -17.38 -3.41 10.11
CA ALA A 66 -17.23 -4.11 8.83
C ALA A 66 -17.13 -3.15 7.61
N ASN A 67 -17.66 -1.94 7.74
CA ASN A 67 -17.65 -0.91 6.68
C ASN A 67 -16.73 0.28 6.99
N ASP A 68 -15.92 0.18 8.04
CA ASP A 68 -15.08 1.30 8.46
C ASP A 68 -13.87 1.52 7.56
N TYR A 69 -13.44 2.78 7.53
CA TYR A 69 -12.15 3.21 6.98
C TYR A 69 -11.25 3.69 8.11
N ILE A 70 -9.99 3.32 8.03
CA ILE A 70 -8.98 3.72 9.02
C ILE A 70 -7.86 4.51 8.34
N GLU A 71 -7.27 5.42 9.12
CA GLU A 71 -6.04 6.10 8.72
C GLU A 71 -4.86 5.13 8.82
N VAL A 72 -4.05 5.08 7.77
CA VAL A 72 -2.77 4.36 7.77
C VAL A 72 -1.63 5.36 7.67
N SER A 73 -0.98 5.57 8.77
CA SER A 73 0.24 6.37 8.88
C SER A 73 1.33 5.48 9.49
N PRO A 74 2.62 5.78 9.31
CA PRO A 74 3.68 5.06 9.99
C PRO A 74 3.43 5.00 11.49
N ASP A 75 2.95 3.85 11.97
CA ASP A 75 2.56 3.60 13.37
C ASP A 75 2.71 2.10 13.64
N ASP A 76 3.44 1.76 14.70
CA ASP A 76 3.67 0.38 15.14
C ASP A 76 2.40 -0.33 15.64
N LYS A 77 1.32 0.42 15.95
CA LYS A 77 0.01 -0.15 16.34
C LYS A 77 -0.67 -0.90 15.20
N ILE A 78 -0.42 -0.49 13.95
CA ILE A 78 -0.97 -1.19 12.79
C ILE A 78 -0.18 -2.49 12.56
N GLY A 79 1.13 -2.48 12.80
CA GLY A 79 2.05 -3.53 12.41
C GLY A 79 2.55 -3.30 10.99
N ASN A 80 3.10 -4.35 10.36
CA ASN A 80 3.58 -4.28 8.98
C ASN A 80 2.40 -4.26 8.01
N TYR A 81 2.32 -3.24 7.18
CA TYR A 81 1.18 -3.07 6.27
C TYR A 81 1.57 -2.65 4.86
N SER A 82 0.64 -2.83 3.94
CA SER A 82 0.69 -2.25 2.61
C SER A 82 -0.65 -1.63 2.21
N PHE A 83 -0.63 -0.68 1.27
CA PHE A 83 -1.84 -0.12 0.67
C PHE A 83 -1.56 0.40 -0.74
N PHE A 84 -2.63 0.49 -1.54
CA PHE A 84 -2.56 1.02 -2.90
C PHE A 84 -2.98 2.48 -2.97
N GLU A 85 -2.30 3.24 -3.81
CA GLU A 85 -2.69 4.57 -4.27
C GLU A 85 -2.87 4.51 -5.80
N ILE A 86 -4.04 4.88 -6.30
CA ILE A 86 -4.26 5.05 -7.74
C ILE A 86 -3.84 6.47 -8.10
N LEU A 87 -2.98 6.58 -9.08
CA LEU A 87 -2.44 7.84 -9.57
C LEU A 87 -3.22 8.29 -10.82
N ASP A 88 -3.20 9.58 -11.08
CA ASP A 88 -3.81 10.17 -12.27
C ASP A 88 -2.76 10.50 -13.35
N PRO A 89 -3.16 10.53 -14.61
CA PRO A 89 -4.46 10.11 -15.17
C PRO A 89 -4.57 8.60 -15.40
N GLN A 90 -5.79 8.07 -15.34
CA GLN A 90 -6.10 6.76 -15.90
C GLN A 90 -6.35 6.92 -17.40
N THR A 91 -5.93 5.94 -18.18
CA THR A 91 -6.11 5.96 -19.64
C THR A 91 -6.93 4.75 -20.10
N ILE A 92 -7.78 4.98 -21.09
CA ILE A 92 -8.53 3.93 -21.75
C ILE A 92 -7.90 3.76 -23.13
N THR A 93 -7.48 2.53 -23.46
CA THR A 93 -6.95 2.23 -24.79
C THR A 93 -8.13 1.80 -25.67
N PRO A 94 -8.51 2.59 -26.69
CA PRO A 94 -9.61 2.24 -27.59
C PRO A 94 -9.09 1.22 -28.62
N GLU A 95 -9.16 -0.05 -28.31
CA GLU A 95 -8.98 -1.10 -29.32
C GLU A 95 -10.36 -1.49 -29.88
N VAL A 96 -10.40 -1.91 -31.14
CA VAL A 96 -11.67 -2.18 -31.86
C VAL A 96 -12.47 -3.31 -31.19
N TRP A 97 -11.80 -4.20 -30.45
CA TRP A 97 -12.40 -5.41 -29.89
C TRP A 97 -12.22 -5.56 -28.37
N ALA A 98 -11.38 -4.75 -27.75
CA ALA A 98 -11.18 -4.74 -26.32
C ALA A 98 -10.75 -3.33 -25.88
N LYS A 99 -11.32 -2.85 -24.80
CA LYS A 99 -10.87 -1.63 -24.14
C LYS A 99 -10.15 -2.02 -22.88
N ASP A 100 -8.91 -1.60 -22.76
CA ASP A 100 -8.12 -1.78 -21.54
C ASP A 100 -8.04 -0.48 -20.77
N ILE A 101 -8.26 -0.58 -19.47
CA ILE A 101 -8.05 0.54 -18.56
C ILE A 101 -6.66 0.38 -17.97
N LYS A 102 -5.82 1.39 -18.20
CA LYS A 102 -4.47 1.50 -17.62
C LYS A 102 -4.49 2.57 -16.54
N ALA A 103 -4.23 2.13 -15.31
CA ALA A 103 -4.17 3.00 -14.15
C ALA A 103 -2.77 3.01 -13.57
N PRO A 104 -2.08 4.16 -13.59
CA PRO A 104 -0.86 4.32 -12.82
C PRO A 104 -1.16 4.11 -11.33
N PHE A 105 -0.31 3.36 -10.65
CA PHE A 105 -0.49 3.07 -9.23
C PHE A 105 0.80 3.21 -8.45
N ALA A 106 0.65 3.33 -7.14
CA ALA A 106 1.70 3.09 -6.19
C ALA A 106 1.23 2.05 -5.17
N LEU A 107 2.08 1.08 -4.86
CA LEU A 107 1.92 0.16 -3.76
C LEU A 107 2.94 0.51 -2.69
N ILE A 108 2.45 0.91 -1.53
CA ILE A 108 3.26 1.42 -0.43
C ILE A 108 3.30 0.38 0.66
N PHE A 109 4.50 0.08 1.15
CA PHE A 109 4.75 -0.77 2.30
C PHE A 109 5.38 0.04 3.43
N TRP A 110 4.97 -0.26 4.65
CA TRP A 110 5.66 0.12 5.86
C TRP A 110 5.84 -1.09 6.75
N PHE A 111 7.03 -1.27 7.32
CA PHE A 111 7.35 -2.44 8.11
C PHE A 111 8.48 -2.19 9.12
N ASP A 112 8.46 -3.01 10.17
CA ASP A 112 9.52 -3.09 11.18
C ASP A 112 10.42 -4.28 10.89
N LEU A 113 11.69 -4.02 10.58
CA LEU A 113 12.69 -5.06 10.30
C LEU A 113 12.92 -6.04 11.45
N ARG A 114 12.62 -5.65 12.70
CA ARG A 114 12.72 -6.55 13.86
C ARG A 114 11.69 -7.67 13.81
N THR A 115 10.55 -7.43 13.20
CA THR A 115 9.50 -8.45 13.04
C THR A 115 9.81 -9.43 11.90
N ILE A 116 10.55 -8.98 10.90
CA ILE A 116 10.98 -9.78 9.74
C ILE A 116 12.20 -10.62 10.09
N TYR A 117 13.18 -10.01 10.76
CA TYR A 117 14.44 -10.64 11.09
C TYR A 117 14.63 -10.74 12.61
N LYS A 118 14.63 -11.97 13.12
CA LYS A 118 14.80 -12.24 14.56
C LYS A 118 16.20 -11.93 15.09
N GLN A 119 17.23 -11.93 14.21
CA GLN A 119 18.62 -11.64 14.55
C GLN A 119 18.99 -10.24 14.09
N ASN A 120 19.69 -9.50 14.95
CA ASN A 120 20.04 -8.09 14.71
C ASN A 120 20.96 -7.87 13.50
N ASP A 121 21.69 -8.89 13.06
CA ASP A 121 22.84 -8.74 12.18
C ASP A 121 22.50 -8.84 10.69
N ASN A 122 21.24 -9.15 10.32
CA ASN A 122 20.88 -9.39 8.93
C ASN A 122 19.54 -8.73 8.53
N ARG A 123 19.40 -7.44 8.82
CA ARG A 123 18.20 -6.67 8.44
C ARG A 123 18.31 -6.18 7.00
N ASN A 124 18.22 -7.12 6.08
CA ASN A 124 18.47 -6.89 4.65
C ASN A 124 17.19 -6.43 3.93
N THR A 125 17.09 -5.14 3.68
CA THR A 125 15.96 -4.53 2.94
C THR A 125 15.90 -4.98 1.48
N GLU A 126 17.06 -5.30 0.86
CA GLU A 126 17.10 -5.80 -0.52
C GLU A 126 16.40 -7.16 -0.66
N LYS A 127 16.51 -8.02 0.35
CA LYS A 127 15.77 -9.29 0.36
C LYS A 127 14.26 -9.07 0.43
N VAL A 128 13.81 -8.16 1.31
CA VAL A 128 12.39 -7.79 1.42
C VAL A 128 11.87 -7.25 0.08
N LYS A 129 12.63 -6.37 -0.56
CA LYS A 129 12.33 -5.83 -1.88
C LYS A 129 12.22 -6.93 -2.93
N ALA A 130 13.18 -7.86 -2.96
CA ALA A 130 13.17 -8.98 -3.90
C ALA A 130 11.96 -9.91 -3.69
N ASP A 131 11.59 -10.20 -2.45
CA ASP A 131 10.43 -11.02 -2.12
C ASP A 131 9.12 -10.35 -2.59
N ILE A 132 8.97 -9.05 -2.39
CA ILE A 132 7.83 -8.28 -2.91
C ILE A 132 7.80 -8.31 -4.44
N LEU A 133 8.92 -8.01 -5.10
CA LEU A 133 9.00 -8.00 -6.56
C LEU A 133 8.69 -9.38 -7.17
N LYS A 134 9.10 -10.46 -6.52
CA LYS A 134 8.78 -11.81 -6.98
C LYS A 134 7.28 -12.06 -7.02
N ILE A 135 6.53 -11.54 -6.04
CA ILE A 135 5.08 -11.65 -6.00
C ILE A 135 4.46 -10.79 -7.10
N LEU A 136 4.85 -9.51 -7.18
CA LEU A 136 4.31 -8.59 -8.18
C LEU A 136 4.63 -9.05 -9.61
N ASN A 137 5.84 -9.55 -9.87
CA ASN A 137 6.22 -10.10 -11.17
C ASN A 137 5.52 -11.43 -11.48
N GLY A 138 5.16 -12.22 -10.47
CA GLY A 138 4.33 -13.40 -10.62
C GLY A 138 2.98 -13.08 -11.25
N HIS A 139 2.41 -11.94 -10.90
CA HIS A 139 1.16 -11.45 -11.51
C HIS A 139 1.33 -10.93 -12.95
N THR A 140 2.55 -10.69 -13.43
CA THR A 140 2.79 -10.36 -14.85
C THR A 140 2.85 -11.60 -15.76
N GLN A 141 3.22 -12.75 -15.21
CA GLN A 141 3.32 -14.01 -15.96
C GLN A 141 2.05 -14.87 -15.90
N TRP A 142 1.27 -14.68 -14.86
CA TRP A 142 -0.02 -15.31 -14.76
C TRP A 142 -1.00 -14.44 -15.53
N HIS A 143 -1.60 -15.02 -16.55
CA HIS A 143 -2.81 -14.48 -17.14
C HIS A 143 -3.88 -14.51 -16.04
N LEU A 144 -3.80 -13.52 -15.13
CA LEU A 144 -4.90 -13.28 -14.22
C LEU A 144 -6.11 -13.01 -15.11
N PRO A 145 -7.22 -13.69 -14.89
CA PRO A 145 -8.44 -13.44 -15.67
C PRO A 145 -8.88 -11.97 -15.61
N PHE A 146 -8.29 -11.18 -14.72
CA PHE A 146 -8.73 -9.84 -14.38
C PHE A 146 -7.71 -8.73 -14.64
N GLY A 147 -6.49 -9.02 -15.14
CA GLY A 147 -5.60 -7.93 -15.49
C GLY A 147 -4.11 -8.22 -15.35
N ARG A 148 -3.31 -7.17 -15.49
CA ARG A 148 -1.85 -7.21 -15.46
C ARG A 148 -1.29 -6.14 -14.53
N VAL A 149 -0.17 -6.46 -13.89
CA VAL A 149 0.61 -5.53 -13.07
C VAL A 149 2.00 -5.37 -13.69
N THR A 150 2.45 -4.14 -13.83
CA THR A 150 3.81 -3.84 -14.25
C THR A 150 4.42 -2.84 -13.29
N VAL A 151 5.50 -3.21 -12.60
CA VAL A 151 6.28 -2.32 -11.74
C VAL A 151 7.44 -1.75 -12.53
N ASN A 152 7.62 -0.43 -12.48
CA ASN A 152 8.67 0.27 -13.24
C ASN A 152 9.54 1.21 -12.39
N LYS A 153 9.14 1.53 -11.15
CA LYS A 153 9.91 2.39 -10.23
C LYS A 153 9.80 1.90 -8.80
N ILE A 154 10.87 2.10 -8.03
CA ILE A 154 10.92 1.80 -6.59
C ILE A 154 11.54 3.01 -5.88
N TYR A 155 10.90 3.43 -4.80
CA TYR A 155 11.36 4.51 -3.92
C TYR A 155 11.52 4.00 -2.50
N GLU A 156 12.57 4.44 -1.83
CA GLU A 156 12.92 4.03 -0.46
C GLU A 156 13.16 5.24 0.46
N LYS A 157 13.25 6.46 -0.09
CA LYS A 157 13.36 7.68 0.72
C LYS A 157 11.97 8.11 1.17
N ALA A 158 11.83 8.46 2.45
CA ALA A 158 10.57 8.83 3.08
C ALA A 158 9.77 9.86 2.27
N GLU A 159 10.43 10.92 1.82
CA GLU A 159 9.85 11.99 1.00
C GLU A 159 9.21 11.53 -0.30
N ASN A 160 9.75 10.44 -0.89
CA ASN A 160 9.25 9.85 -2.12
C ASN A 160 8.23 8.74 -1.86
N VAL A 161 8.37 8.00 -0.77
CA VAL A 161 7.44 6.93 -0.40
C VAL A 161 6.07 7.52 -0.05
N TYR A 162 6.03 8.56 0.77
CA TYR A 162 4.80 9.21 1.20
C TYR A 162 4.53 10.53 0.46
N LYS A 163 4.93 10.62 -0.79
CA LYS A 163 4.70 11.78 -1.64
C LYS A 163 3.22 12.18 -1.68
N GLY A 164 2.93 13.42 -1.29
CA GLY A 164 1.58 13.97 -1.28
C GLY A 164 0.75 13.63 -0.03
N TYR A 165 1.38 13.04 0.99
CA TYR A 165 0.81 12.89 2.33
C TYR A 165 1.50 13.81 3.32
N THR A 166 0.74 14.24 4.31
CA THR A 166 1.28 14.89 5.50
C THR A 166 1.18 13.87 6.62
N LEU A 167 2.29 13.25 6.97
CA LEU A 167 2.33 12.22 8.00
C LEU A 167 2.07 12.87 9.36
N TYR A 168 1.01 12.46 10.02
CA TYR A 168 0.64 12.89 11.35
C TYR A 168 0.70 11.71 12.31
N THR A 169 1.54 11.80 13.33
CA THR A 169 1.57 10.86 14.42
C THR A 169 0.99 11.50 15.67
N ARG A 170 -0.07 10.91 16.21
CA ARG A 170 -0.80 11.41 17.39
C ARG A 170 0.08 11.64 18.62
N GLU A 171 1.16 10.91 18.77
CA GLU A 171 1.98 10.93 19.98
C GLU A 171 3.04 12.05 19.99
N LEU A 172 3.36 12.64 18.83
CA LEU A 172 4.44 13.61 18.67
C LEU A 172 3.97 15.07 18.57
N ASN A 173 2.69 15.33 18.82
CA ASN A 173 2.09 16.66 18.76
C ASN A 173 2.59 17.65 19.84
N LYS A 174 3.64 17.30 20.58
CA LYS A 174 4.20 18.16 21.63
C LYS A 174 5.42 18.93 21.13
N GLY A 175 5.29 19.62 19.99
CA GLY A 175 6.25 20.65 19.60
C GLY A 175 7.34 20.23 18.61
N LEU A 176 7.30 19.04 18.04
CA LEU A 176 8.22 18.61 16.97
C LEU A 176 7.67 18.99 15.58
N SER A 177 8.56 19.33 14.66
CA SER A 177 8.18 19.54 13.26
C SER A 177 7.80 18.21 12.61
N ILE A 178 6.91 18.25 11.61
CA ILE A 178 6.49 17.04 10.86
C ILE A 178 7.69 16.32 10.25
N SER A 179 8.71 17.06 9.82
CA SER A 179 9.95 16.48 9.29
C SER A 179 10.76 15.68 10.31
N GLU A 180 10.72 16.08 11.59
CA GLU A 180 11.40 15.35 12.68
C GLU A 180 10.65 14.07 13.04
N VAL A 181 9.33 14.12 12.95
CA VAL A 181 8.45 12.95 13.16
C VAL A 181 8.61 11.94 12.03
N ASP A 182 8.60 12.38 10.78
CA ASP A 182 8.78 11.53 9.60
C ASP A 182 10.10 10.75 9.70
N ASN A 183 11.14 11.40 10.20
CA ASN A 183 12.44 10.77 10.36
C ASN A 183 12.43 9.61 11.37
N GLN A 184 11.65 9.67 12.45
CA GLN A 184 11.67 8.61 13.48
C GLN A 184 11.07 7.29 12.99
N TYR A 185 9.94 7.32 12.30
CA TYR A 185 9.28 6.11 11.79
C TYR A 185 9.83 5.61 10.46
N MET A 186 10.76 6.36 9.88
CA MET A 186 11.50 5.97 8.68
C MET A 186 12.96 5.66 8.98
N MET A 187 13.37 5.78 10.24
CA MET A 187 14.70 5.37 10.69
C MET A 187 14.69 3.90 11.10
N HIS A 188 15.83 3.26 10.86
CA HIS A 188 16.04 1.90 11.37
C HIS A 188 15.62 1.77 12.84
N PRO A 189 14.80 0.76 13.21
CA PRO A 189 14.47 -0.46 12.44
C PRO A 189 13.26 -0.38 11.52
N TYR A 190 12.58 0.75 11.45
CA TYR A 190 11.44 0.92 10.56
C TYR A 190 11.89 1.24 9.15
N TYR A 191 11.12 0.80 8.18
CA TYR A 191 11.40 1.03 6.78
C TYR A 191 10.12 1.14 5.96
N ALA A 192 10.20 1.86 4.86
CA ALA A 192 9.11 1.94 3.90
C ALA A 192 9.61 1.87 2.47
N MET A 193 8.78 1.31 1.60
CA MET A 193 9.03 1.20 0.17
C MET A 193 7.78 1.59 -0.60
N ARG A 194 7.98 2.23 -1.74
CA ARG A 194 6.93 2.55 -2.70
C ARG A 194 7.30 1.96 -4.06
N PHE A 195 6.44 1.10 -4.56
CA PHE A 195 6.52 0.52 -5.90
C PHE A 195 5.52 1.22 -6.79
N GLU A 196 5.98 1.84 -7.88
CA GLU A 196 5.10 2.48 -8.85
C GLU A 196 5.10 1.71 -10.16
N GLY A 197 3.95 1.74 -10.83
CA GLY A 197 3.76 1.02 -12.08
C GLY A 197 2.40 1.27 -12.71
N ILE A 198 1.93 0.30 -13.46
CA ILE A 198 0.65 0.33 -14.16
C ILE A 198 -0.13 -0.92 -13.81
N LEU A 199 -1.38 -0.72 -13.38
CA LEU A 199 -2.42 -1.74 -13.36
C LEU A 199 -3.18 -1.66 -14.69
N GLU A 200 -3.36 -2.79 -15.34
CA GLU A 200 -4.06 -2.90 -16.61
C GLU A 200 -5.18 -3.92 -16.46
N VAL A 201 -6.40 -3.50 -16.66
CA VAL A 201 -7.60 -4.35 -16.58
C VAL A 201 -8.40 -4.24 -17.86
N PRO A 202 -8.90 -5.38 -18.40
CA PRO A 202 -9.82 -5.33 -19.51
C PRO A 202 -11.13 -4.65 -19.07
N GLU A 203 -11.72 -3.83 -19.93
CA GLU A 203 -13.07 -3.36 -19.73
C GLU A 203 -14.00 -4.56 -19.83
N LEU A 204 -14.63 -4.92 -18.73
CA LEU A 204 -15.67 -5.93 -18.74
C LEU A 204 -16.89 -5.32 -19.44
N CYS A 205 -17.15 -5.75 -20.66
CA CYS A 205 -18.48 -5.59 -21.23
C CYS A 205 -19.42 -6.51 -20.42
N GLU A 206 -20.25 -5.91 -19.59
CA GLU A 206 -21.39 -6.61 -18.99
C GLU A 206 -22.43 -6.97 -20.06
#